data_1056f04c3c4f8e8548c7dda02c956545
#
_entry.id   1056f04c3c4f8e8548c7dda02c956545
#
_cell.length_a   1.000
_cell.length_b   1.000
_cell.length_c   1.000
_cell.angle_alpha   90.00
_cell.angle_beta   90.00
_cell.angle_gamma   90.00
#
_symmetry.space_group_name_H-M   'P 1'
#
loop_
_entity.id
_entity.type
_entity.pdbx_description
1 polymer ?
#
loop_
_entity_poly.entity_id
_entity_poly.type
_entity_poly.pdbx_seq_one_letter_code
_entity_poly.pdbx_strand_id
1 'polypeptide(L)'
;WKQFLSEIFLNDFDLIKYYQKALGYALAGTPKERIAIIQNGMGSNGKSVSAEIARFVFGEYAFSANKDMIISNKFRNGSNNTNLYRVLDKNIRLVTMSEIATSDVIDDSMFKNFTGGDDKQTCGTKYKDDIEKKTQATLFMQTNNLPKVKDTSSAIWRRFRIIPHNRTFEADEVNIYLSDELKEEAQGIFNWILEGWLAYVKEGLQETPEMKKELKEYQKDADLLQCWLDEKIIQSKGSKLRVTDAFKSFTDYQKSLGASFEISKRNFASLLEKKGYTKGTYSKSSLNYFKDLEINIDGFDDLQDDEPELKIVENFN
;
A
#
# COMPACT_ATOMS: atom_id res chain seq x y z
N TRP A 1 -12.21 8.12 -24.98
CA TRP A 1 -12.16 7.72 -23.55
C TRP A 1 -12.61 6.29 -23.32
N LYS A 2 -13.81 5.92 -23.75
CA LYS A 2 -14.34 4.56 -23.53
C LYS A 2 -13.45 3.48 -24.15
N GLN A 3 -12.94 3.72 -25.36
CA GLN A 3 -11.99 2.82 -26.02
C GLN A 3 -10.71 2.69 -25.19
N PHE A 4 -10.10 3.81 -24.78
CA PHE A 4 -8.92 3.81 -23.92
C PHE A 4 -9.12 2.98 -22.64
N LEU A 5 -10.27 3.12 -21.96
CA LEU A 5 -10.59 2.32 -20.78
C LEU A 5 -10.74 0.83 -21.11
N SER A 6 -11.34 0.49 -22.25
CA SER A 6 -11.45 -0.90 -22.71
C SER A 6 -10.07 -1.53 -22.94
N GLU A 7 -9.15 -0.76 -23.48
CA GLU A 7 -7.77 -1.19 -23.73
C GLU A 7 -6.98 -1.41 -22.44
N ILE A 8 -6.95 -0.41 -21.52
CA ILE A 8 -6.17 -0.50 -20.28
C ILE A 8 -6.71 -1.52 -19.29
N PHE A 9 -8.01 -1.81 -19.34
CA PHE A 9 -8.67 -2.80 -18.48
C PHE A 9 -9.00 -4.11 -19.22
N LEU A 10 -8.43 -4.35 -20.40
CA LEU A 10 -8.58 -5.59 -21.17
C LEU A 10 -10.06 -6.01 -21.37
N ASN A 11 -10.95 -5.03 -21.60
CA ASN A 11 -12.39 -5.19 -21.72
C ASN A 11 -13.10 -5.77 -20.47
N ASP A 12 -12.49 -5.65 -19.28
CA ASP A 12 -13.17 -5.94 -18.03
C ASP A 12 -14.22 -4.83 -17.73
N PHE A 13 -15.46 -5.05 -18.14
CA PHE A 13 -16.54 -4.07 -17.98
C PHE A 13 -16.91 -3.83 -16.52
N ASP A 14 -16.73 -4.79 -15.63
CA ASP A 14 -17.01 -4.63 -14.20
C ASP A 14 -15.96 -3.70 -13.57
N LEU A 15 -14.69 -3.84 -13.96
CA LEU A 15 -13.61 -2.98 -13.52
C LEU A 15 -13.75 -1.55 -14.08
N ILE A 16 -14.13 -1.41 -15.36
CA ILE A 16 -14.45 -0.11 -15.98
C ILE A 16 -15.61 0.57 -15.24
N LYS A 17 -16.68 -0.17 -14.93
CA LYS A 17 -17.83 0.34 -14.18
C LYS A 17 -17.44 0.72 -12.74
N TYR A 18 -16.57 -0.06 -12.10
CA TYR A 18 -16.04 0.28 -10.79
C TYR A 18 -15.25 1.60 -10.85
N TYR A 19 -14.34 1.75 -11.82
CA TYR A 19 -13.54 2.96 -12.00
C TYR A 19 -14.42 4.19 -12.28
N GLN A 20 -15.46 4.04 -13.09
CA GLN A 20 -16.47 5.07 -13.34
C GLN A 20 -17.14 5.53 -12.04
N LYS A 21 -17.63 4.58 -11.25
CA LYS A 21 -18.27 4.86 -9.95
C LYS A 21 -17.28 5.49 -8.96
N ALA A 22 -16.03 5.07 -8.95
CA ALA A 22 -14.99 5.61 -8.08
C ALA A 22 -14.67 7.09 -8.39
N LEU A 23 -14.59 7.46 -9.68
CA LEU A 23 -14.44 8.85 -10.08
C LEU A 23 -15.70 9.67 -9.78
N GLY A 24 -16.89 9.13 -10.01
CA GLY A 24 -18.15 9.78 -9.65
C GLY A 24 -18.27 10.02 -8.14
N TYR A 25 -17.88 9.04 -7.34
CA TYR A 25 -17.79 9.14 -5.88
C TYR A 25 -16.81 10.24 -5.44
N ALA A 26 -15.63 10.32 -6.05
CA ALA A 26 -14.67 11.38 -5.77
C ALA A 26 -15.24 12.76 -6.12
N LEU A 27 -15.93 12.90 -7.25
CA LEU A 27 -16.53 14.16 -7.69
C LEU A 27 -17.55 14.69 -6.69
N ALA A 28 -18.32 13.82 -6.04
CA ALA A 28 -19.29 14.20 -5.02
C ALA A 28 -18.67 14.81 -3.76
N GLY A 29 -17.41 14.52 -3.45
CA GLY A 29 -16.70 15.07 -2.30
C GLY A 29 -17.26 14.64 -0.94
N THR A 30 -17.81 13.44 -0.85
CA THR A 30 -18.39 12.87 0.38
C THR A 30 -17.72 11.55 0.72
N PRO A 31 -16.56 11.55 1.40
CA PRO A 31 -15.73 10.35 1.61
C PRO A 31 -16.32 9.36 2.63
N LYS A 32 -17.59 8.96 2.45
CA LYS A 32 -18.32 8.02 3.34
C LYS A 32 -17.75 6.60 3.33
N GLU A 33 -17.21 6.16 2.19
CA GLU A 33 -16.63 4.83 2.04
C GLU A 33 -15.31 4.66 2.78
N ARG A 34 -14.65 5.78 3.14
CA ARG A 34 -13.37 5.80 3.88
C ARG A 34 -12.28 5.01 3.17
N ILE A 35 -12.12 5.21 1.88
CA ILE A 35 -11.24 4.44 1.01
C ILE A 35 -10.18 5.28 0.33
N ALA A 36 -9.13 4.61 -0.12
CA ALA A 36 -8.17 5.08 -1.10
C ALA A 36 -8.12 4.09 -2.27
N ILE A 37 -8.07 4.61 -3.47
CA ILE A 37 -7.96 3.82 -4.70
C ILE A 37 -6.48 3.68 -5.04
N ILE A 38 -6.02 2.46 -5.28
CA ILE A 38 -4.66 2.17 -5.74
C ILE A 38 -4.76 1.59 -7.15
N GLN A 39 -4.25 2.32 -8.12
CA GLN A 39 -4.04 1.82 -9.47
C GLN A 39 -2.67 1.14 -9.51
N ASN A 40 -2.65 -0.20 -9.52
CA ASN A 40 -1.46 -1.02 -9.47
C ASN A 40 -1.16 -1.68 -10.81
N GLY A 41 0.10 -1.75 -11.19
CA GLY A 41 0.54 -2.49 -12.38
C GLY A 41 1.91 -2.03 -12.86
N MET A 42 2.56 -2.86 -13.66
CA MET A 42 3.88 -2.57 -14.25
C MET A 42 3.82 -1.33 -15.15
N GLY A 43 4.90 -0.74 -15.57
CA GLY A 43 4.92 0.46 -16.40
C GLY A 43 4.15 0.30 -17.74
N SER A 44 3.98 1.40 -18.48
CA SER A 44 3.36 1.44 -19.83
C SER A 44 1.96 0.83 -19.90
N ASN A 45 1.05 1.21 -18.99
CA ASN A 45 -0.29 0.59 -18.85
C ASN A 45 -1.43 1.61 -18.70
N GLY A 46 -1.20 2.86 -19.06
CA GLY A 46 -2.23 3.90 -19.08
C GLY A 46 -2.58 4.53 -17.73
N LYS A 47 -2.02 4.09 -16.58
CA LYS A 47 -2.29 4.69 -15.26
C LYS A 47 -2.07 6.19 -15.22
N SER A 48 -0.92 6.66 -15.73
CA SER A 48 -0.57 8.09 -15.71
C SER A 48 -1.50 8.92 -16.59
N VAL A 49 -1.84 8.41 -17.78
CA VAL A 49 -2.80 9.05 -18.68
C VAL A 49 -4.18 9.13 -18.04
N SER A 50 -4.68 8.03 -17.49
CA SER A 50 -5.99 8.01 -16.83
C SER A 50 -6.08 9.00 -15.66
N ALA A 51 -5.03 9.12 -14.86
CA ALA A 51 -4.96 10.08 -13.76
C ALA A 51 -4.82 11.54 -14.26
N GLU A 52 -4.06 11.79 -15.33
CA GLU A 52 -3.92 13.10 -15.94
C GLU A 52 -5.26 13.60 -16.45
N ILE A 53 -5.97 12.76 -17.22
CA ILE A 53 -7.28 13.13 -17.76
C ILE A 53 -8.31 13.33 -16.66
N ALA A 54 -8.33 12.46 -15.65
CA ALA A 54 -9.20 12.66 -14.49
C ALA A 54 -8.93 14.02 -13.82
N ARG A 55 -7.67 14.39 -13.58
CA ARG A 55 -7.32 15.71 -13.03
C ARG A 55 -7.76 16.85 -13.92
N PHE A 56 -7.55 16.74 -15.23
CA PHE A 56 -7.94 17.74 -16.18
C PHE A 56 -9.46 18.02 -16.14
N VAL A 57 -10.26 16.94 -16.12
CA VAL A 57 -11.72 17.02 -16.07
C VAL A 57 -12.23 17.57 -14.73
N PHE A 58 -11.57 17.25 -13.62
CA PHE A 58 -11.91 17.80 -12.29
C PHE A 58 -11.48 19.26 -12.12
N GLY A 59 -10.55 19.75 -12.92
CA GLY A 59 -10.06 21.12 -12.86
C GLY A 59 -9.55 21.50 -11.47
N GLU A 60 -10.07 22.58 -10.90
CA GLU A 60 -9.66 23.10 -9.59
C GLU A 60 -10.01 22.17 -8.40
N TYR A 61 -10.88 21.18 -8.61
CA TYR A 61 -11.21 20.17 -7.61
C TYR A 61 -10.20 19.02 -7.56
N ALA A 62 -9.19 19.00 -8.43
CA ALA A 62 -8.14 18.01 -8.43
C ALA A 62 -6.79 18.58 -7.98
N PHE A 63 -5.99 17.72 -7.35
CA PHE A 63 -4.64 18.05 -6.91
C PHE A 63 -3.71 16.84 -7.03
N SER A 64 -2.51 17.07 -7.61
CA SER A 64 -1.43 16.09 -7.58
C SER A 64 -0.59 16.33 -6.33
N ALA A 65 -0.69 15.42 -5.36
CA ALA A 65 0.02 15.52 -4.10
C ALA A 65 1.36 14.76 -4.14
N ASN A 66 2.33 15.25 -3.37
CA ASN A 66 3.55 14.50 -3.11
C ASN A 66 3.24 13.32 -2.17
N LYS A 67 3.94 12.20 -2.36
CA LYS A 67 3.81 11.00 -1.53
C LYS A 67 4.04 11.25 -0.04
N ASP A 68 4.82 12.27 0.32
CA ASP A 68 5.06 12.66 1.71
C ASP A 68 3.77 12.99 2.48
N MET A 69 2.65 13.19 1.80
CA MET A 69 1.35 13.42 2.46
C MET A 69 0.91 12.24 3.31
N ILE A 70 1.22 11.00 2.88
CA ILE A 70 0.79 9.76 3.55
C ILE A 70 1.91 8.75 3.78
N ILE A 71 3.11 9.00 3.25
CA ILE A 71 4.26 8.11 3.43
C ILE A 71 5.05 8.55 4.67
N SER A 72 5.49 7.58 5.47
CA SER A 72 6.27 7.81 6.68
C SER A 72 7.62 8.42 6.33
N ASN A 73 7.93 9.58 6.91
CA ASN A 73 9.21 10.25 6.74
C ASN A 73 9.80 10.61 8.12
N LYS A 74 11.02 10.13 8.40
CA LYS A 74 11.72 10.37 9.67
C LYS A 74 12.03 11.85 9.94
N PHE A 75 12.06 12.67 8.90
CA PHE A 75 12.39 14.11 8.97
C PHE A 75 11.17 15.02 9.00
N ARG A 76 9.97 14.44 9.13
CA ARG A 76 8.74 15.22 9.13
C ARG A 76 8.56 15.96 10.46
N ASN A 77 8.59 17.29 10.43
CA ASN A 77 8.16 18.11 11.56
C ASN A 77 6.63 18.18 11.59
N GLY A 78 6.02 17.50 12.52
CA GLY A 78 4.63 17.30 12.90
C GLY A 78 3.50 18.03 12.14
N SER A 79 3.36 19.34 12.24
CA SER A 79 2.15 20.07 11.79
C SER A 79 2.22 20.63 10.35
N ASN A 80 3.40 20.69 9.74
CA ASN A 80 3.57 21.32 8.43
C ASN A 80 3.39 20.36 7.26
N ASN A 81 2.15 19.98 6.94
CA ASN A 81 1.83 19.23 5.74
C ASN A 81 1.19 20.16 4.70
N THR A 82 2.02 20.80 3.89
CA THR A 82 1.58 21.76 2.86
C THR A 82 0.61 21.12 1.86
N ASN A 83 0.78 19.85 1.51
CA ASN A 83 -0.13 19.14 0.62
C ASN A 83 -1.50 18.97 1.28
N LEU A 84 -1.54 18.50 2.53
CA LEU A 84 -2.80 18.37 3.26
C LEU A 84 -3.48 19.72 3.46
N TYR A 85 -2.72 20.77 3.80
CA TYR A 85 -3.25 22.13 3.90
C TYR A 85 -3.95 22.54 2.62
N ARG A 86 -3.30 22.35 1.46
CA ARG A 86 -3.87 22.70 0.16
C ARG A 86 -5.14 21.92 -0.15
N VAL A 87 -5.17 20.63 0.18
CA VAL A 87 -6.35 19.77 -0.01
C VAL A 87 -7.53 20.30 0.79
N LEU A 88 -7.32 20.66 2.06
CA LEU A 88 -8.37 21.16 2.94
C LEU A 88 -8.79 22.60 2.61
N ASP A 89 -7.83 23.47 2.31
CA ASP A 89 -8.07 24.90 2.00
C ASP A 89 -8.91 25.05 0.73
N LYS A 90 -8.56 24.32 -0.32
CA LYS A 90 -9.17 24.42 -1.65
C LYS A 90 -10.37 23.51 -1.88
N ASN A 91 -10.81 22.75 -0.86
CA ASN A 91 -11.90 21.78 -0.97
C ASN A 91 -11.69 20.78 -2.13
N ILE A 92 -10.47 20.28 -2.25
CA ILE A 92 -10.09 19.28 -3.26
C ILE A 92 -10.94 18.02 -3.08
N ARG A 93 -11.36 17.41 -4.19
CA ARG A 93 -12.18 16.20 -4.25
C ARG A 93 -11.41 14.99 -4.80
N LEU A 94 -10.49 15.22 -5.72
CA LEU A 94 -9.63 14.22 -6.29
C LEU A 94 -8.17 14.53 -5.94
N VAL A 95 -7.54 13.68 -5.14
CA VAL A 95 -6.09 13.75 -4.93
C VAL A 95 -5.45 12.59 -5.67
N THR A 96 -4.54 12.91 -6.59
CA THR A 96 -3.70 11.88 -7.22
C THR A 96 -2.31 11.89 -6.63
N MET A 97 -1.69 10.73 -6.57
CA MET A 97 -0.33 10.54 -6.05
C MET A 97 0.38 9.48 -6.88
N SER A 98 1.61 9.75 -7.26
CA SER A 98 2.46 8.85 -8.03
C SER A 98 3.81 8.63 -7.35
N GLU A 99 4.69 7.86 -7.99
CA GLU A 99 6.07 7.64 -7.56
C GLU A 99 6.22 6.96 -6.18
N ILE A 100 5.27 6.10 -5.83
CA ILE A 100 5.37 5.29 -4.62
C ILE A 100 6.33 4.14 -4.90
N ALA A 101 7.39 4.04 -4.10
CA ALA A 101 8.40 2.99 -4.19
C ALA A 101 8.06 1.81 -3.26
N THR A 102 8.59 0.63 -3.57
CA THR A 102 8.48 -0.57 -2.71
C THR A 102 9.06 -0.36 -1.31
N SER A 103 10.05 0.53 -1.18
CA SER A 103 10.65 0.89 0.11
C SER A 103 9.78 1.84 0.93
N ASP A 104 8.81 2.51 0.31
CA ASP A 104 7.94 3.47 0.99
C ASP A 104 7.03 2.75 1.99
N VAL A 105 6.85 3.38 3.14
CA VAL A 105 6.02 2.84 4.23
C VAL A 105 4.88 3.81 4.49
N ILE A 106 3.66 3.34 4.45
CA ILE A 106 2.49 4.16 4.77
C ILE A 106 2.55 4.60 6.24
N ASP A 107 2.30 5.88 6.47
CA ASP A 107 1.98 6.39 7.80
C ASP A 107 0.53 6.07 8.13
N ASP A 108 0.34 5.03 8.93
CA ASP A 108 -0.98 4.47 9.25
C ASP A 108 -1.94 5.50 9.83
N SER A 109 -1.41 6.39 10.67
CA SER A 109 -2.21 7.44 11.32
C SER A 109 -2.70 8.46 10.30
N MET A 110 -1.78 8.98 9.48
CA MET A 110 -2.13 9.97 8.46
C MET A 110 -3.04 9.40 7.40
N PHE A 111 -2.79 8.17 6.96
CA PHE A 111 -3.64 7.49 5.99
C PHE A 111 -5.06 7.28 6.52
N LYS A 112 -5.19 6.83 7.77
CA LYS A 112 -6.49 6.66 8.42
C LYS A 112 -7.21 7.99 8.62
N ASN A 113 -6.50 9.03 9.01
CA ASN A 113 -7.07 10.37 9.18
C ASN A 113 -7.52 10.95 7.84
N PHE A 114 -6.68 10.83 6.80
CA PHE A 114 -7.04 11.33 5.48
C PHE A 114 -8.26 10.62 4.89
N THR A 115 -8.31 9.30 4.98
CA THR A 115 -9.43 8.51 4.45
C THR A 115 -10.65 8.47 5.38
N GLY A 116 -10.51 8.88 6.63
CA GLY A 116 -11.55 8.77 7.67
C GLY A 116 -12.82 9.59 7.39
N GLY A 117 -12.66 10.79 6.85
CA GLY A 117 -13.76 11.65 6.38
C GLY A 117 -14.65 12.28 7.47
N ASP A 118 -14.79 11.66 8.64
CA ASP A 118 -15.72 12.12 9.67
C ASP A 118 -15.11 13.14 10.63
N ASP A 119 -13.82 13.01 10.92
CA ASP A 119 -13.12 13.87 11.83
C ASP A 119 -12.53 15.08 11.11
N LYS A 120 -12.59 16.24 11.78
CA LYS A 120 -11.89 17.40 11.32
C LYS A 120 -10.39 17.20 11.49
N GLN A 121 -9.63 17.62 10.50
CA GLN A 121 -8.18 17.60 10.51
C GLN A 121 -7.68 19.02 10.69
N THR A 122 -6.80 19.21 11.67
CA THR A 122 -6.10 20.48 11.88
C THR A 122 -4.80 20.43 11.11
N CYS A 123 -4.56 21.40 10.27
CA CYS A 123 -3.33 21.52 9.50
C CYS A 123 -2.92 22.97 9.35
N GLY A 124 -1.63 23.23 9.55
CA GLY A 124 -1.02 24.54 9.35
C GLY A 124 0.04 24.52 8.24
N THR A 125 0.43 25.68 7.82
CA THR A 125 1.60 25.90 6.98
C THR A 125 2.30 27.18 7.39
N LYS A 126 3.57 27.33 7.01
CA LYS A 126 4.33 28.54 7.34
C LYS A 126 3.59 29.80 6.87
N TYR A 127 3.45 30.77 7.77
CA TYR A 127 2.84 32.08 7.49
C TYR A 127 1.34 32.09 7.18
N LYS A 128 0.58 31.04 7.55
CA LYS A 128 -0.86 31.00 7.45
C LYS A 128 -1.45 30.43 8.74
N ASP A 129 -2.67 30.85 9.06
CA ASP A 129 -3.42 30.31 10.19
C ASP A 129 -3.73 28.83 9.99
N ASP A 130 -3.81 28.09 11.07
CA ASP A 130 -4.25 26.71 11.06
C ASP A 130 -5.69 26.61 10.59
N ILE A 131 -5.96 25.64 9.74
CA ILE A 131 -7.32 25.32 9.32
C ILE A 131 -7.78 24.02 9.94
N GLU A 132 -9.06 23.96 10.29
CA GLU A 132 -9.72 22.78 10.80
C GLU A 132 -10.90 22.42 9.90
N LYS A 133 -10.73 21.43 9.03
CA LYS A 133 -11.75 21.01 8.07
C LYS A 133 -11.80 19.49 7.95
N LYS A 134 -12.96 18.99 7.52
CA LYS A 134 -13.08 17.58 7.06
C LYS A 134 -12.54 17.48 5.65
N THR A 135 -11.82 16.40 5.35
CA THR A 135 -11.43 16.13 3.96
C THR A 135 -12.65 15.76 3.13
N GLN A 136 -12.69 16.27 1.91
CA GLN A 136 -13.68 15.91 0.88
C GLN A 136 -13.04 15.08 -0.21
N ALA A 137 -11.74 14.86 -0.13
CA ALA A 137 -10.96 14.25 -1.18
C ALA A 137 -10.97 12.72 -1.09
N THR A 138 -11.02 12.09 -2.24
CA THR A 138 -10.67 10.70 -2.43
C THR A 138 -9.26 10.60 -2.98
N LEU A 139 -8.44 9.73 -2.40
CA LEU A 139 -7.05 9.52 -2.80
C LEU A 139 -6.98 8.45 -3.89
N PHE A 140 -6.31 8.77 -4.99
CA PHE A 140 -5.96 7.86 -6.07
C PHE A 140 -4.44 7.77 -6.17
N MET A 141 -3.88 6.62 -5.85
CA MET A 141 -2.44 6.36 -5.91
C MET A 141 -2.11 5.55 -7.15
N GLN A 142 -1.14 6.00 -7.94
CA GLN A 142 -0.58 5.25 -9.04
C GLN A 142 0.75 4.64 -8.59
N THR A 143 0.88 3.34 -8.71
CA THR A 143 2.10 2.66 -8.33
C THR A 143 2.40 1.45 -9.20
N ASN A 144 3.67 1.12 -9.34
CA ASN A 144 4.12 -0.14 -9.93
C ASN A 144 4.31 -1.21 -8.86
N ASN A 145 4.50 -0.78 -7.61
CA ASN A 145 4.69 -1.67 -6.48
C ASN A 145 3.91 -1.13 -5.28
N LEU A 146 3.22 -2.01 -4.59
CA LEU A 146 2.45 -1.63 -3.41
C LEU A 146 3.37 -1.21 -2.25
N PRO A 147 3.07 -0.10 -1.56
CA PRO A 147 3.88 0.39 -0.44
C PRO A 147 3.80 -0.56 0.77
N LYS A 148 4.80 -0.52 1.63
CA LYS A 148 4.77 -1.31 2.88
C LYS A 148 3.73 -0.75 3.86
N VAL A 149 3.04 -1.66 4.56
CA VAL A 149 2.05 -1.34 5.60
C VAL A 149 2.52 -1.94 6.92
N LYS A 150 2.57 -1.12 7.98
CA LYS A 150 2.96 -1.59 9.33
C LYS A 150 1.78 -2.13 10.11
N ASP A 151 0.63 -1.46 10.00
CA ASP A 151 -0.59 -1.89 10.66
C ASP A 151 -1.31 -2.94 9.80
N THR A 152 -1.23 -4.18 10.22
CA THR A 152 -1.92 -5.31 9.56
C THR A 152 -3.34 -5.52 10.08
N SER A 153 -3.92 -4.57 10.81
CA SER A 153 -5.29 -4.65 11.30
C SER A 153 -6.32 -4.52 10.16
N SER A 154 -7.51 -5.06 10.36
CA SER A 154 -8.63 -4.91 9.42
C SER A 154 -9.00 -3.43 9.19
N ALA A 155 -8.64 -2.54 10.12
CA ALA A 155 -8.94 -1.12 10.03
C ALA A 155 -8.21 -0.41 8.89
N ILE A 156 -7.00 -0.85 8.54
CA ILE A 156 -6.27 -0.27 7.40
C ILE A 156 -6.66 -0.97 6.10
N TRP A 157 -6.77 -2.29 6.10
CA TRP A 157 -7.06 -3.08 4.90
C TRP A 157 -8.40 -2.73 4.27
N ARG A 158 -9.43 -2.50 5.05
CA ARG A 158 -10.76 -2.09 4.53
C ARG A 158 -10.75 -0.75 3.79
N ARG A 159 -9.66 0.02 3.87
CA ARG A 159 -9.51 1.30 3.19
C ARG A 159 -8.92 1.18 1.80
N PHE A 160 -8.21 0.11 1.53
CA PHE A 160 -7.59 -0.09 0.22
C PHE A 160 -8.60 -0.63 -0.79
N ARG A 161 -8.55 -0.07 -1.99
CA ARG A 161 -9.23 -0.55 -3.20
C ARG A 161 -8.20 -0.61 -4.30
N ILE A 162 -7.78 -1.83 -4.65
CA ILE A 162 -6.73 -2.02 -5.65
C ILE A 162 -7.39 -2.29 -6.99
N ILE A 163 -7.10 -1.43 -7.96
CA ILE A 163 -7.50 -1.55 -9.35
C ILE A 163 -6.29 -2.05 -10.13
N PRO A 164 -6.27 -3.30 -10.60
CA PRO A 164 -5.17 -3.83 -11.38
C PRO A 164 -5.15 -3.22 -12.78
N HIS A 165 -3.94 -2.90 -13.27
CA HIS A 165 -3.65 -2.49 -14.63
C HIS A 165 -2.74 -3.53 -15.27
N ASN A 166 -3.34 -4.62 -15.77
CA ASN A 166 -2.62 -5.80 -16.25
C ASN A 166 -2.19 -5.70 -17.71
N ARG A 167 -2.63 -4.66 -18.46
CA ARG A 167 -2.17 -4.38 -19.81
C ARG A 167 -0.79 -3.72 -19.76
N THR A 168 0.10 -4.13 -20.66
CA THR A 168 1.33 -3.41 -20.98
C THR A 168 1.31 -3.08 -22.48
N PHE A 169 1.56 -1.83 -22.81
CA PHE A 169 1.64 -1.37 -24.21
C PHE A 169 3.09 -1.46 -24.67
N GLU A 170 3.30 -2.07 -25.83
CA GLU A 170 4.58 -2.08 -26.50
C GLU A 170 4.90 -0.69 -27.09
N ALA A 171 6.15 -0.47 -27.44
CA ALA A 171 6.60 0.85 -27.88
C ALA A 171 5.89 1.36 -29.16
N ASP A 172 5.51 0.48 -30.04
CA ASP A 172 4.78 0.77 -31.30
C ASP A 172 3.28 0.97 -31.12
N GLU A 173 2.73 0.56 -29.96
CA GLU A 173 1.33 0.80 -29.59
C GLU A 173 1.10 2.16 -28.91
N VAL A 174 2.19 2.84 -28.51
CA VAL A 174 2.07 4.09 -27.71
C VAL A 174 1.71 5.26 -28.61
N ASN A 175 0.51 5.81 -28.40
CA ASN A 175 0.11 7.11 -28.98
C ASN A 175 0.59 8.26 -28.07
N ILE A 176 1.60 8.99 -28.51
CA ILE A 176 2.16 10.13 -27.75
C ILE A 176 1.22 11.32 -27.65
N TYR A 177 0.20 11.42 -28.52
CA TYR A 177 -0.81 12.48 -28.54
C TYR A 177 -2.08 12.12 -27.75
N LEU A 178 -2.16 10.91 -27.21
CA LEU A 178 -3.36 10.39 -26.56
C LEU A 178 -3.92 11.30 -25.45
N SER A 179 -3.05 11.88 -24.64
CA SER A 179 -3.49 12.80 -23.57
C SER A 179 -4.19 14.04 -24.15
N ASP A 180 -3.69 14.59 -25.25
CA ASP A 180 -4.29 15.79 -25.86
C ASP A 180 -5.61 15.44 -26.55
N GLU A 181 -5.67 14.32 -27.27
CA GLU A 181 -6.90 13.81 -27.86
C GLU A 181 -8.00 13.56 -26.82
N LEU A 182 -7.64 12.97 -25.67
CA LEU A 182 -8.59 12.72 -24.58
C LEU A 182 -9.05 14.01 -23.88
N LYS A 183 -8.22 15.07 -23.83
CA LYS A 183 -8.63 16.37 -23.29
C LYS A 183 -9.72 17.02 -24.14
N GLU A 184 -9.73 16.80 -25.46
CA GLU A 184 -10.80 17.27 -26.35
C GLU A 184 -12.15 16.61 -26.01
N GLU A 185 -12.14 15.38 -25.47
CA GLU A 185 -13.34 14.67 -25.00
C GLU A 185 -13.81 15.08 -23.59
N ALA A 186 -13.18 16.06 -22.92
CA ALA A 186 -13.38 16.36 -21.50
C ALA A 186 -14.83 16.49 -21.07
N GLN A 187 -15.69 17.11 -21.87
CA GLN A 187 -17.12 17.27 -21.56
C GLN A 187 -17.84 15.91 -21.55
N GLY A 188 -17.52 15.04 -22.51
CA GLY A 188 -18.06 13.69 -22.57
C GLY A 188 -17.59 12.83 -21.40
N ILE A 189 -16.31 12.97 -21.02
CA ILE A 189 -15.71 12.29 -19.87
C ILE A 189 -16.36 12.77 -18.57
N PHE A 190 -16.60 14.07 -18.43
CA PHE A 190 -17.30 14.60 -17.25
C PHE A 190 -18.72 14.02 -17.11
N ASN A 191 -19.48 13.95 -18.21
CA ASN A 191 -20.80 13.33 -18.19
C ASN A 191 -20.73 11.84 -17.81
N TRP A 192 -19.74 11.11 -18.34
CA TRP A 192 -19.51 9.71 -17.97
C TRP A 192 -19.19 9.57 -16.47
N ILE A 193 -18.42 10.50 -15.86
CA ILE A 193 -18.16 10.52 -14.42
C ILE A 193 -19.45 10.81 -13.63
N LEU A 194 -20.31 11.71 -14.11
CA LEU A 194 -21.62 11.98 -13.47
C LEU A 194 -22.53 10.76 -13.50
N GLU A 195 -22.57 10.03 -14.62
CA GLU A 195 -23.27 8.73 -14.70
C GLU A 195 -22.72 7.73 -13.64
N GLY A 196 -21.39 7.75 -13.43
CA GLY A 196 -20.73 6.95 -12.38
C GLY A 196 -21.20 7.33 -10.97
N TRP A 197 -21.41 8.60 -10.70
CA TRP A 197 -22.01 9.05 -9.44
C TRP A 197 -23.43 8.52 -9.25
N LEU A 198 -24.27 8.61 -10.28
CA LEU A 198 -25.64 8.10 -10.22
C LEU A 198 -25.67 6.58 -10.00
N ALA A 199 -24.79 5.86 -10.68
CA ALA A 199 -24.63 4.42 -10.49
C ALA A 199 -24.16 4.08 -9.06
N TYR A 200 -23.20 4.84 -8.51
CA TYR A 200 -22.75 4.68 -7.13
C TYR A 200 -23.87 4.89 -6.12
N VAL A 201 -24.68 5.93 -6.28
CA VAL A 201 -25.81 6.22 -5.37
C VAL A 201 -26.83 5.07 -5.36
N LYS A 202 -27.04 4.41 -6.49
CA LYS A 202 -27.96 3.30 -6.63
C LYS A 202 -27.41 1.96 -6.14
N GLU A 203 -26.14 1.67 -6.46
CA GLU A 203 -25.56 0.33 -6.34
C GLU A 203 -24.45 0.24 -5.28
N GLY A 204 -23.91 1.40 -4.84
CA GLY A 204 -22.71 1.44 -4.00
C GLY A 204 -21.42 1.12 -4.77
N LEU A 205 -20.30 1.13 -4.06
CA LEU A 205 -18.96 0.89 -4.59
C LEU A 205 -18.50 -0.54 -4.26
N GLN A 206 -19.06 -1.52 -4.98
CA GLN A 206 -18.75 -2.93 -4.78
C GLN A 206 -17.50 -3.34 -5.54
N GLU A 207 -16.53 -3.94 -4.83
CA GLU A 207 -15.29 -4.46 -5.42
C GLU A 207 -15.56 -5.64 -6.34
N THR A 208 -14.83 -5.67 -7.46
CA THR A 208 -14.84 -6.84 -8.38
C THR A 208 -14.09 -8.03 -7.76
N PRO A 209 -14.28 -9.25 -8.25
CA PRO A 209 -13.53 -10.42 -7.79
C PRO A 209 -12.02 -10.24 -7.94
N GLU A 210 -11.57 -9.60 -9.05
CA GLU A 210 -10.17 -9.35 -9.32
C GLU A 210 -9.56 -8.38 -8.30
N MET A 211 -10.24 -7.28 -7.98
CA MET A 211 -9.81 -6.34 -6.94
C MET A 211 -9.67 -7.01 -5.57
N LYS A 212 -10.59 -7.91 -5.22
CA LYS A 212 -10.54 -8.66 -3.96
C LYS A 212 -9.36 -9.63 -3.93
N LYS A 213 -9.03 -10.23 -5.06
CA LYS A 213 -7.88 -11.11 -5.22
C LYS A 213 -6.58 -10.32 -5.00
N GLU A 214 -6.39 -9.22 -5.70
CA GLU A 214 -5.25 -8.32 -5.55
C GLU A 214 -5.06 -7.85 -4.10
N LEU A 215 -6.14 -7.46 -3.43
CA LEU A 215 -6.06 -7.05 -2.03
C LEU A 215 -5.64 -8.20 -1.10
N LYS A 216 -6.12 -9.43 -1.35
CA LYS A 216 -5.70 -10.60 -0.55
C LYS A 216 -4.22 -10.94 -0.75
N GLU A 217 -3.72 -10.86 -1.98
CA GLU A 217 -2.31 -11.07 -2.28
C GLU A 217 -1.46 -10.02 -1.56
N TYR A 218 -1.83 -8.75 -1.65
CA TYR A 218 -1.15 -7.68 -0.92
C TYR A 218 -1.16 -7.88 0.60
N GLN A 219 -2.28 -8.31 1.17
CA GLN A 219 -2.38 -8.64 2.60
C GLN A 219 -1.43 -9.75 3.00
N LYS A 220 -1.33 -10.80 2.16
CA LYS A 220 -0.43 -11.92 2.39
C LYS A 220 1.03 -11.46 2.37
N ASP A 221 1.43 -10.69 1.36
CA ASP A 221 2.79 -10.20 1.21
C ASP A 221 3.20 -9.20 2.32
N ALA A 222 2.25 -8.45 2.84
CA ALA A 222 2.47 -7.52 3.93
C ALA A 222 2.58 -8.18 5.32
N ASP A 223 2.11 -9.41 5.48
CA ASP A 223 2.19 -10.15 6.76
C ASP A 223 3.53 -10.87 6.91
N LEU A 224 4.60 -10.09 7.08
CA LEU A 224 5.95 -10.62 7.26
C LEU A 224 6.07 -11.65 8.40
N LEU A 225 5.20 -11.56 9.40
CA LEU A 225 5.20 -12.56 10.47
C LEU A 225 4.66 -13.90 9.97
N GLN A 226 3.66 -13.90 9.11
CA GLN A 226 3.15 -15.12 8.49
C GLN A 226 4.16 -15.70 7.51
N CYS A 227 4.77 -14.87 6.66
CA CYS A 227 5.82 -15.33 5.75
C CYS A 227 6.98 -15.98 6.51
N TRP A 228 7.43 -15.36 7.62
CA TRP A 228 8.45 -15.95 8.47
C TRP A 228 7.99 -17.28 9.11
N LEU A 229 6.74 -17.37 9.57
CA LEU A 229 6.19 -18.61 10.11
C LEU A 229 6.18 -19.73 9.07
N ASP A 230 5.75 -19.41 7.85
CA ASP A 230 5.63 -20.39 6.76
C ASP A 230 7.00 -20.87 6.27
N GLU A 231 8.03 -20.00 6.26
CA GLU A 231 9.36 -20.32 5.73
C GLU A 231 10.35 -20.85 6.79
N LYS A 232 10.28 -20.32 8.00
CA LYS A 232 11.32 -20.53 9.02
C LYS A 232 10.84 -21.32 10.23
N ILE A 233 9.56 -21.63 10.35
CA ILE A 233 9.02 -22.33 11.52
C ILE A 233 8.34 -23.63 11.09
N ILE A 234 8.69 -24.70 11.78
CA ILE A 234 8.02 -26.01 11.66
C ILE A 234 7.25 -26.31 12.95
N GLN A 235 6.12 -26.98 12.79
CA GLN A 235 5.39 -27.53 13.94
C GLN A 235 6.04 -28.87 14.38
N SER A 236 6.58 -28.90 15.60
CA SER A 236 7.26 -30.04 16.15
C SER A 236 6.69 -30.33 17.55
N LYS A 237 5.85 -31.37 17.66
CA LYS A 237 5.14 -31.72 18.88
C LYS A 237 6.11 -31.95 20.04
N GLY A 238 5.94 -31.25 21.15
CA GLY A 238 6.78 -31.31 22.33
C GLY A 238 7.97 -30.35 22.33
N SER A 239 8.31 -29.75 21.21
CA SER A 239 9.36 -28.73 21.11
C SER A 239 8.99 -27.44 21.84
N LYS A 240 10.02 -26.67 22.23
CA LYS A 240 9.88 -25.42 23.00
C LYS A 240 10.80 -24.38 22.42
N LEU A 241 10.30 -23.57 21.53
CA LEU A 241 11.04 -22.47 20.93
C LEU A 241 11.05 -21.25 21.88
N ARG A 242 12.23 -20.87 22.38
CA ARG A 242 12.33 -19.66 23.24
C ARG A 242 11.86 -18.43 22.49
N VAL A 243 11.13 -17.56 23.19
CA VAL A 243 10.66 -16.28 22.59
C VAL A 243 11.82 -15.42 22.11
N THR A 244 12.99 -15.50 22.78
CA THR A 244 14.21 -14.78 22.37
C THR A 244 14.75 -15.27 21.04
N ASP A 245 14.78 -16.59 20.84
CA ASP A 245 15.35 -17.22 19.65
C ASP A 245 14.41 -17.04 18.45
N ALA A 246 13.10 -17.21 18.67
CA ALA A 246 12.07 -16.89 17.70
C ALA A 246 12.14 -15.42 17.26
N PHE A 247 12.27 -14.50 18.21
CA PHE A 247 12.37 -13.08 17.93
C PHE A 247 13.64 -12.70 17.16
N LYS A 248 14.78 -13.34 17.49
CA LYS A 248 16.04 -13.14 16.76
C LYS A 248 15.89 -13.63 15.32
N SER A 249 15.40 -14.86 15.12
CA SER A 249 15.16 -15.42 13.78
C SER A 249 14.23 -14.54 12.94
N PHE A 250 13.14 -14.03 13.52
CA PHE A 250 12.24 -13.11 12.84
C PHE A 250 12.91 -11.79 12.49
N THR A 251 13.72 -11.23 13.38
CA THR A 251 14.45 -9.97 13.12
C THR A 251 15.49 -10.14 12.02
N ASP A 252 16.19 -11.28 11.99
CA ASP A 252 17.17 -11.58 10.93
C ASP A 252 16.45 -11.82 9.59
N TYR A 253 15.30 -12.48 9.58
CA TYR A 253 14.44 -12.60 8.40
C TYR A 253 13.94 -11.24 7.90
N GLN A 254 13.51 -10.35 8.78
CA GLN A 254 13.13 -8.97 8.38
C GLN A 254 14.29 -8.21 7.73
N LYS A 255 15.50 -8.34 8.28
CA LYS A 255 16.70 -7.69 7.72
C LYS A 255 17.06 -8.24 6.34
N SER A 256 16.98 -9.55 6.13
CA SER A 256 17.24 -10.18 4.83
C SER A 256 16.31 -9.66 3.73
N LEU A 257 15.08 -9.33 4.07
CA LEU A 257 14.09 -8.72 3.16
C LEU A 257 14.19 -7.19 3.07
N GLY A 258 15.22 -6.57 3.70
CA GLY A 258 15.36 -5.11 3.71
C GLY A 258 14.24 -4.38 4.45
N ALA A 259 13.50 -5.06 5.33
CA ALA A 259 12.44 -4.46 6.11
C ALA A 259 13.04 -3.55 7.20
N SER A 260 12.61 -2.30 7.26
CA SER A 260 13.20 -1.26 8.12
C SER A 260 12.38 -0.91 9.36
N PHE A 261 11.32 -1.66 9.68
CA PHE A 261 10.53 -1.35 10.85
C PHE A 261 10.86 -2.28 12.02
N GLU A 262 10.99 -1.69 13.19
CA GLU A 262 11.28 -2.40 14.41
C GLU A 262 9.99 -2.80 15.13
N ILE A 263 9.93 -4.05 15.52
CA ILE A 263 8.90 -4.57 16.44
C ILE A 263 9.56 -4.89 17.77
N SER A 264 8.94 -4.53 18.88
CA SER A 264 9.44 -4.94 20.18
C SER A 264 9.18 -6.45 20.42
N LYS A 265 10.08 -7.11 21.17
CA LYS A 265 9.92 -8.52 21.54
C LYS A 265 8.58 -8.82 22.22
N ARG A 266 8.06 -7.87 23.00
CA ARG A 266 6.74 -8.00 23.66
C ARG A 266 5.61 -8.01 22.62
N ASN A 267 5.64 -7.11 21.66
CA ASN A 267 4.63 -7.03 20.60
C ASN A 267 4.71 -8.25 19.67
N PHE A 268 5.92 -8.72 19.32
CA PHE A 268 6.13 -9.95 18.56
C PHE A 268 5.45 -11.16 19.24
N ALA A 269 5.72 -11.35 20.54
CA ALA A 269 5.10 -12.45 21.28
C ALA A 269 3.57 -12.35 21.30
N SER A 270 3.02 -11.14 21.51
CA SER A 270 1.58 -10.89 21.47
C SER A 270 0.94 -11.18 20.10
N LEU A 271 1.65 -10.90 19.02
CA LEU A 271 1.16 -11.21 17.68
C LEU A 271 1.10 -12.71 17.42
N LEU A 272 2.11 -13.47 17.87
CA LEU A 272 2.07 -14.93 17.78
C LEU A 272 0.94 -15.54 18.62
N GLU A 273 0.70 -15.03 19.83
CA GLU A 273 -0.44 -15.45 20.64
C GLU A 273 -1.78 -15.18 19.93
N LYS A 274 -1.94 -14.02 19.28
CA LYS A 274 -3.12 -13.69 18.45
C LYS A 274 -3.29 -14.62 17.24
N LYS A 275 -2.19 -15.14 16.69
CA LYS A 275 -2.22 -16.14 15.60
C LYS A 275 -2.49 -17.58 16.13
N GLY A 276 -2.71 -17.76 17.44
CA GLY A 276 -3.09 -19.03 18.04
C GLY A 276 -1.94 -19.85 18.62
N TYR A 277 -0.71 -19.33 18.63
CA TYR A 277 0.43 -20.04 19.20
C TYR A 277 0.46 -19.93 20.72
N THR A 278 0.59 -21.07 21.39
CA THR A 278 0.54 -21.14 22.85
C THR A 278 1.89 -20.81 23.48
N LYS A 279 1.90 -19.78 24.33
CA LYS A 279 3.07 -19.40 25.11
C LYS A 279 3.11 -20.13 26.46
N GLY A 280 4.28 -20.58 26.86
CA GLY A 280 4.56 -21.17 28.16
C GLY A 280 5.75 -20.51 28.84
N THR A 281 5.93 -20.82 30.14
CA THR A 281 7.07 -20.34 30.92
C THR A 281 7.82 -21.55 31.47
N TYR A 282 9.15 -21.53 31.45
CA TYR A 282 9.95 -22.60 32.03
C TYR A 282 9.83 -22.59 33.56
N SER A 283 9.62 -23.79 34.15
CA SER A 283 9.35 -23.96 35.59
C SER A 283 10.47 -23.48 36.51
N LYS A 284 11.70 -23.37 36.01
CA LYS A 284 12.90 -23.00 36.80
C LYS A 284 13.47 -21.61 36.40
N SER A 285 12.81 -20.89 35.50
CA SER A 285 13.27 -19.57 35.05
C SER A 285 12.09 -18.72 34.58
N SER A 286 12.23 -17.39 34.56
CA SER A 286 11.22 -16.47 34.01
C SER A 286 11.20 -16.44 32.48
N LEU A 287 11.90 -17.37 31.82
CA LEU A 287 12.00 -17.41 30.36
C LEU A 287 10.73 -18.00 29.74
N ASN A 288 10.25 -17.32 28.70
CA ASN A 288 9.06 -17.74 27.96
C ASN A 288 9.44 -18.51 26.69
N TYR A 289 8.59 -19.44 26.28
CA TYR A 289 8.71 -20.18 25.02
C TYR A 289 7.35 -20.34 24.33
N PHE A 290 7.36 -20.65 23.05
CA PHE A 290 6.19 -21.13 22.30
C PHE A 290 6.21 -22.64 22.23
N LYS A 291 5.06 -23.29 22.46
CA LYS A 291 4.90 -24.73 22.44
C LYS A 291 4.83 -25.26 21.02
N ASP A 292 5.36 -26.45 20.82
CA ASP A 292 5.26 -27.20 19.57
C ASP A 292 5.80 -26.47 18.33
N LEU A 293 6.78 -25.59 18.53
CA LEU A 293 7.46 -24.85 17.49
C LEU A 293 8.97 -25.06 17.50
N GLU A 294 9.56 -25.08 16.31
CA GLU A 294 11.00 -25.21 16.08
C GLU A 294 11.40 -24.36 14.85
N ILE A 295 12.64 -23.86 14.84
CA ILE A 295 13.18 -23.14 13.68
C ILE A 295 13.65 -24.19 12.66
N ASN A 296 13.20 -24.06 11.40
CA ASN A 296 13.69 -24.84 10.28
C ASN A 296 15.13 -24.41 9.96
N ILE A 297 16.09 -25.28 10.19
CA ILE A 297 17.53 -25.05 9.96
C ILE A 297 17.94 -25.45 8.53
N ASP A 298 17.16 -26.28 7.85
CA ASP A 298 17.52 -26.87 6.55
C ASP A 298 17.53 -25.88 5.37
N GLY A 299 17.28 -24.61 5.60
CA GLY A 299 17.34 -23.53 4.58
C GLY A 299 18.63 -22.69 4.58
N PHE A 300 19.70 -23.11 5.27
CA PHE A 300 20.96 -22.33 5.40
C PHE A 300 22.20 -22.99 4.79
N ASP A 301 22.09 -24.16 4.13
CA ASP A 301 23.24 -24.96 3.68
C ASP A 301 23.65 -24.76 2.20
N ASP A 302 23.47 -23.60 1.59
CA ASP A 302 24.00 -23.31 0.25
C ASP A 302 24.88 -22.05 0.15
N LEU A 303 25.55 -21.67 1.24
CA LEU A 303 26.71 -20.78 1.17
C LEU A 303 27.88 -21.48 1.89
N GLN A 304 28.47 -22.46 1.23
CA GLN A 304 29.80 -22.93 1.60
C GLN A 304 30.78 -21.80 1.37
N ASP A 305 31.42 -21.40 2.46
CA ASP A 305 32.60 -20.55 2.47
C ASP A 305 33.69 -21.23 1.67
N ASP A 306 33.92 -20.80 0.43
CA ASP A 306 35.19 -20.99 -0.27
C ASP A 306 36.24 -20.10 0.42
N GLU A 307 36.83 -20.59 1.51
CA GLU A 307 38.09 -20.06 1.99
C GLU A 307 39.19 -20.42 0.96
N PRO A 308 39.90 -19.43 0.38
CA PRO A 308 41.06 -19.76 -0.45
C PRO A 308 42.18 -20.29 0.45
N GLU A 309 42.55 -21.57 0.24
CA GLU A 309 43.79 -22.15 0.79
C GLU A 309 45.00 -21.23 0.49
N LEU A 310 45.49 -20.53 1.47
CA LEU A 310 46.78 -19.90 1.46
C LEU A 310 47.88 -20.96 1.46
N LYS A 311 48.37 -21.33 0.27
CA LYS A 311 49.60 -22.12 0.13
C LYS A 311 50.78 -21.26 0.56
N ILE A 312 51.30 -21.53 1.74
CA ILE A 312 52.58 -21.04 2.18
C ILE A 312 53.66 -21.72 1.32
N VAL A 313 54.26 -21.00 0.43
CA VAL A 313 55.49 -21.44 -0.28
C VAL A 313 56.65 -21.04 0.62
N GLU A 314 57.17 -22.03 1.35
CA GLU A 314 58.53 -21.94 1.93
C GLU A 314 59.51 -22.04 0.79
N ASN A 315 60.21 -20.97 0.51
CA ASN A 315 61.47 -21.03 -0.26
C ASN A 315 62.65 -20.75 0.70
N PHE A 316 63.34 -21.84 1.03
CA PHE A 316 64.75 -21.82 1.43
C PHE A 316 65.61 -21.59 0.21
N ASN A 317 66.40 -20.57 0.17
CA ASN A 317 67.82 -20.41 -0.06
C ASN A 317 68.16 -18.95 -0.38
#